data_35c81f06f3afcfc0c4302f3d064224ea
#
_entry.id   35c81f06f3afcfc0c4302f3d064224ea
#
_cell.length_a   1.000
_cell.length_b   1.000
_cell.length_c   1.000
_cell.angle_alpha   90.00
_cell.angle_beta   90.00
_cell.angle_gamma   90.00
#
_symmetry.space_group_name_H-M   'P 1'
#
loop_
_entity.id
_entity.type
_entity.pdbx_description
1 polymer ?
#
loop_
_entity_poly.entity_id
_entity_poly.type
_entity_poly.pdbx_seq_one_letter_code
_entity_poly.pdbx_strand_id
1 'polypeptide(L)'
;SRFISGRNKVEPPPTLFEYFPVNTIIFVDESHVTVPQLNGMYKGDHTRKKTLAEYGFRLPSCMDNRPLKFEEWDAMRTQTVFVSATPGPWELKQTQNKYIDQVIRPTGLIDPPVEIRAAKTQVDDLFHESKKVIEKGYRILVTTLTKKMAEDLTEYLHENGLKVRYMHSDIDTLERIAVSYTHLRAH
;
A
#
# COMPACT_ATOMS: atom_id res chain seq x y z
N SER A 1 24.74 -7.04 -11.26
CA SER A 1 25.89 -6.09 -11.25
C SER A 1 26.06 -5.46 -12.62
N ARG A 2 26.31 -4.16 -12.70
CA ARG A 2 26.53 -3.44 -13.97
C ARG A 2 27.69 -4.04 -14.80
N PHE A 3 28.71 -4.57 -14.15
CA PHE A 3 29.85 -5.19 -14.81
C PHE A 3 29.47 -6.43 -15.64
N ILE A 4 28.49 -7.19 -15.19
CA ILE A 4 27.99 -8.38 -15.91
C ILE A 4 27.02 -7.96 -17.02
N SER A 5 26.22 -6.94 -16.80
CA SER A 5 25.20 -6.46 -17.77
C SER A 5 25.72 -5.43 -18.77
N GLY A 6 26.99 -5.01 -18.68
CA GLY A 6 27.58 -4.00 -19.57
C GLY A 6 27.03 -2.58 -19.42
N ARG A 7 26.27 -2.29 -18.34
CA ARG A 7 25.67 -0.98 -18.12
C ARG A 7 26.70 0.07 -17.69
N ASN A 8 26.42 1.32 -18.02
CA ASN A 8 27.23 2.44 -17.59
C ASN A 8 27.06 2.71 -16.07
N LYS A 9 27.97 3.51 -15.52
CA LYS A 9 27.88 3.97 -14.14
C LYS A 9 26.60 4.80 -13.97
N VAL A 10 25.86 4.54 -12.86
CA VAL A 10 24.59 5.24 -12.50
C VAL A 10 23.40 4.86 -13.39
N GLU A 11 23.57 4.06 -14.42
CA GLU A 11 22.47 3.55 -15.22
C GLU A 11 21.63 2.53 -14.42
N PRO A 12 20.27 2.62 -14.43
CA PRO A 12 19.43 1.72 -13.67
C PRO A 12 19.51 0.27 -14.18
N PRO A 13 19.26 -0.74 -13.36
CA PRO A 13 19.05 -2.09 -13.85
C PRO A 13 17.80 -2.16 -14.73
N PRO A 14 17.70 -3.14 -15.64
CA PRO A 14 16.49 -3.40 -16.40
C PRO A 14 15.30 -3.58 -15.47
N THR A 15 14.18 -3.00 -15.85
CA THR A 15 12.91 -3.06 -15.13
C THR A 15 11.87 -3.82 -15.97
N LEU A 16 10.70 -4.05 -15.41
CA LEU A 16 9.61 -4.70 -16.13
C LEU A 16 9.20 -3.94 -17.41
N PHE A 17 9.40 -2.61 -17.44
CA PHE A 17 9.02 -1.76 -18.57
C PHE A 17 9.77 -2.08 -19.87
N GLU A 18 11.01 -2.52 -19.80
CA GLU A 18 11.78 -2.91 -20.98
C GLU A 18 11.27 -4.21 -21.63
N TYR A 19 10.50 -4.99 -20.91
CA TYR A 19 9.92 -6.26 -21.39
C TYR A 19 8.51 -6.10 -21.97
N PHE A 20 7.91 -4.93 -21.85
CA PHE A 20 6.56 -4.71 -22.36
C PHE A 20 6.56 -4.58 -23.89
N PRO A 21 5.64 -5.25 -24.58
CA PRO A 21 5.37 -4.97 -26.00
C PRO A 21 4.97 -3.51 -26.24
N VAL A 22 5.26 -2.99 -27.42
CA VAL A 22 4.99 -1.58 -27.78
C VAL A 22 3.51 -1.20 -27.64
N ASN A 23 2.61 -2.16 -27.81
CA ASN A 23 1.15 -1.96 -27.73
C ASN A 23 0.57 -2.26 -26.34
N THR A 24 1.40 -2.29 -25.31
CA THR A 24 0.95 -2.50 -23.92
C THR A 24 0.14 -1.31 -23.42
N ILE A 25 -0.96 -1.58 -22.72
CA ILE A 25 -1.71 -0.60 -21.94
C ILE A 25 -1.40 -0.83 -20.46
N ILE A 26 -1.01 0.22 -19.77
CA ILE A 26 -0.68 0.21 -18.34
C ILE A 26 -1.85 0.81 -17.57
N PHE A 27 -2.32 0.13 -16.53
CA PHE A 27 -3.28 0.67 -15.58
C PHE A 27 -2.55 0.98 -14.27
N VAL A 28 -2.59 2.24 -13.86
CA VAL A 28 -2.01 2.70 -12.59
C VAL A 28 -3.15 2.89 -11.60
N ASP A 29 -3.30 1.92 -10.71
CA ASP A 29 -4.31 1.95 -9.66
C ASP A 29 -3.86 2.87 -8.51
N GLU A 30 -4.85 3.50 -7.85
CA GLU A 30 -4.63 4.48 -6.77
C GLU A 30 -3.56 5.51 -7.15
N SER A 31 -3.68 6.08 -8.35
CA SER A 31 -2.64 6.91 -8.97
C SER A 31 -2.27 8.13 -8.13
N HIS A 32 -3.22 8.69 -7.37
CA HIS A 32 -2.98 9.80 -6.44
C HIS A 32 -1.96 9.48 -5.33
N VAL A 33 -1.73 8.19 -5.03
CA VAL A 33 -0.70 7.69 -4.10
C VAL A 33 0.50 7.16 -4.87
N THR A 34 0.28 6.38 -5.92
CA THR A 34 1.33 5.70 -6.69
C THR A 34 2.26 6.70 -7.38
N VAL A 35 1.74 7.74 -8.02
CA VAL A 35 2.56 8.73 -8.74
C VAL A 35 3.50 9.51 -7.79
N PRO A 36 3.05 10.05 -6.65
CA PRO A 36 3.95 10.65 -5.66
C PRO A 36 5.01 9.68 -5.11
N GLN A 37 4.67 8.39 -4.90
CA GLN A 37 5.63 7.39 -4.46
C GLN A 37 6.72 7.15 -5.50
N LEU A 38 6.38 7.02 -6.78
CA LEU A 38 7.34 6.91 -7.87
C LEU A 38 8.28 8.12 -7.93
N ASN A 39 7.77 9.31 -7.71
CA ASN A 39 8.57 10.53 -7.67
C ASN A 39 9.56 10.56 -6.50
N GLY A 40 9.16 10.08 -5.33
CA GLY A 40 10.00 10.04 -4.12
C GLY A 40 11.03 8.91 -4.09
N MET A 41 10.80 7.82 -4.81
CA MET A 41 11.51 6.55 -4.68
C MET A 41 13.02 6.67 -4.96
N TYR A 42 13.42 7.33 -6.04
CA TYR A 42 14.83 7.52 -6.39
C TYR A 42 15.58 8.33 -5.31
N LYS A 43 15.02 9.44 -4.87
CA LYS A 43 15.67 10.34 -3.89
C LYS A 43 15.91 9.62 -2.56
N GLY A 44 14.92 8.89 -2.07
CA GLY A 44 15.02 8.13 -0.82
C GLY A 44 16.09 7.04 -0.88
N ASP A 45 16.11 6.24 -1.97
CA ASP A 45 17.11 5.20 -2.17
C ASP A 45 18.52 5.77 -2.32
N HIS A 46 18.67 6.84 -3.11
CA HIS A 46 19.94 7.50 -3.33
C HIS A 46 20.53 8.05 -2.02
N THR A 47 19.77 8.80 -1.25
CA THR A 47 20.22 9.39 0.02
C THR A 47 20.67 8.31 1.00
N ARG A 48 19.87 7.26 1.18
CA ARG A 48 20.20 6.13 2.03
C ARG A 48 21.49 5.43 1.61
N LYS A 49 21.65 5.12 0.33
CA LYS A 49 22.84 4.42 -0.19
C LYS A 49 24.08 5.27 -0.13
N LYS A 50 23.95 6.57 -0.42
CA LYS A 50 25.04 7.52 -0.31
C LYS A 50 25.62 7.52 1.10
N THR A 51 24.78 7.71 2.10
CA THR A 51 25.18 7.67 3.51
C THR A 51 25.86 6.35 3.87
N LEU A 52 25.27 5.21 3.48
CA LEU A 52 25.84 3.89 3.78
C LEU A 52 27.20 3.65 3.11
N ALA A 53 27.40 4.18 1.91
CA ALA A 53 28.69 4.09 1.21
C ALA A 53 29.74 5.03 1.83
N GLU A 54 29.38 6.25 2.19
CA GLU A 54 30.28 7.22 2.83
C GLU A 54 30.82 6.72 4.17
N TYR A 55 29.99 6.02 4.95
CA TYR A 55 30.39 5.44 6.25
C TYR A 55 30.93 4.00 6.13
N GLY A 56 31.17 3.48 4.94
CA GLY A 56 31.78 2.17 4.72
C GLY A 56 30.89 0.96 4.95
N PHE A 57 29.58 1.15 5.21
CA PHE A 57 28.63 0.04 5.36
C PHE A 57 28.26 -0.64 4.05
N ARG A 58 28.47 0.04 2.93
CA ARG A 58 28.27 -0.49 1.57
C ARG A 58 29.36 -0.05 0.62
N LEU A 59 29.61 -0.86 -0.39
CA LEU A 59 30.52 -0.49 -1.49
C LEU A 59 29.91 0.66 -2.32
N PRO A 60 30.73 1.58 -2.86
CA PRO A 60 30.26 2.66 -3.74
C PRO A 60 29.42 2.18 -4.93
N SER A 61 29.66 0.96 -5.43
CA SER A 61 28.88 0.34 -6.50
C SER A 61 27.42 0.05 -6.15
N CYS A 62 27.02 0.16 -4.87
CA CYS A 62 25.61 0.04 -4.48
C CYS A 62 24.74 1.12 -5.13
N MET A 63 25.31 2.25 -5.51
CA MET A 63 24.65 3.35 -6.21
C MET A 63 24.18 2.97 -7.62
N ASP A 64 24.79 1.93 -8.22
CA ASP A 64 24.46 1.48 -9.57
C ASP A 64 23.18 0.61 -9.60
N ASN A 65 22.77 0.08 -8.47
CA ASN A 65 21.51 -0.67 -8.34
C ASN A 65 20.43 0.23 -7.73
N ARG A 66 19.82 1.03 -8.55
CA ARG A 66 18.87 2.06 -8.16
C ARG A 66 17.51 1.89 -8.84
N PRO A 67 16.42 2.40 -8.25
CA PRO A 67 15.16 2.52 -8.95
C PRO A 67 15.24 3.54 -10.09
N LEU A 68 14.27 3.50 -10.98
CA LEU A 68 14.08 4.54 -12.00
C LEU A 68 13.87 5.90 -11.34
N LYS A 69 14.33 6.94 -12.02
CA LYS A 69 13.85 8.29 -11.75
C LYS A 69 12.45 8.46 -12.33
N PHE A 70 11.72 9.43 -11.82
CA PHE A 70 10.36 9.69 -12.30
C PHE A 70 10.31 9.96 -13.80
N GLU A 71 11.24 10.77 -14.30
CA GLU A 71 11.34 11.15 -15.70
C GLU A 71 11.69 9.95 -16.59
N GLU A 72 12.51 9.01 -16.10
CA GLU A 72 12.85 7.78 -16.80
C GLU A 72 11.62 6.89 -16.92
N TRP A 73 10.86 6.71 -15.83
CA TRP A 73 9.61 5.98 -15.83
C TRP A 73 8.57 6.62 -16.76
N ASP A 74 8.41 7.94 -16.72
CA ASP A 74 7.45 8.67 -17.55
C ASP A 74 7.76 8.55 -19.04
N ALA A 75 9.06 8.52 -19.40
CA ALA A 75 9.51 8.32 -20.77
C ALA A 75 9.34 6.87 -21.28
N MET A 76 9.38 5.89 -20.37
CA MET A 76 9.28 4.46 -20.73
C MET A 76 7.84 3.95 -20.79
N ARG A 77 6.91 4.58 -20.08
CA ARG A 77 5.52 4.13 -20.09
C ARG A 77 4.87 4.32 -21.47
N THR A 78 4.12 3.32 -21.85
CA THR A 78 3.28 3.32 -23.05
C THR A 78 1.93 3.98 -22.78
N GLN A 79 0.88 3.64 -23.51
CA GLN A 79 -0.48 4.09 -23.21
C GLN A 79 -0.84 3.76 -21.76
N THR A 80 -1.22 4.77 -21.00
CA THR A 80 -1.44 4.61 -19.56
C THR A 80 -2.78 5.18 -19.12
N VAL A 81 -3.52 4.38 -18.37
CA VAL A 81 -4.78 4.77 -17.74
C VAL A 81 -4.52 4.92 -16.23
N PHE A 82 -4.79 6.09 -15.70
CA PHE A 82 -4.69 6.36 -14.27
C PHE A 82 -6.06 6.23 -13.64
N VAL A 83 -6.15 5.41 -12.60
CA VAL A 83 -7.40 5.14 -11.87
C VAL A 83 -7.25 5.64 -10.45
N SER A 84 -8.21 6.41 -9.98
CA SER A 84 -8.21 6.96 -8.62
C SER A 84 -9.61 7.42 -8.21
N ALA A 85 -9.94 7.28 -6.95
CA ALA A 85 -11.14 7.92 -6.39
C ALA A 85 -10.98 9.45 -6.28
N THR A 86 -9.75 9.92 -6.13
CA THR A 86 -9.39 11.34 -5.93
C THR A 86 -8.14 11.66 -6.76
N PRO A 87 -8.28 11.97 -8.07
CA PRO A 87 -7.13 12.25 -8.94
C PRO A 87 -6.20 13.30 -8.33
N GLY A 88 -4.90 13.05 -8.41
CA GLY A 88 -3.88 13.93 -7.85
C GLY A 88 -3.54 15.12 -8.75
N PRO A 89 -2.80 16.11 -8.24
CA PRO A 89 -2.44 17.30 -9.00
C PRO A 89 -1.64 17.02 -10.27
N TRP A 90 -0.83 15.96 -10.28
CA TRP A 90 -0.02 15.59 -11.44
C TRP A 90 -0.90 15.07 -12.58
N GLU A 91 -1.83 14.14 -12.29
CA GLU A 91 -2.76 13.58 -13.28
C GLU A 91 -3.66 14.68 -13.87
N LEU A 92 -4.21 15.54 -13.00
CA LEU A 92 -5.04 16.67 -13.42
C LEU A 92 -4.28 17.63 -14.33
N LYS A 93 -3.00 17.88 -14.04
CA LYS A 93 -2.14 18.70 -14.92
C LYS A 93 -1.91 18.04 -16.28
N GLN A 94 -1.67 16.73 -16.32
CA GLN A 94 -1.45 15.99 -17.57
C GLN A 94 -2.69 16.00 -18.47
N THR A 95 -3.87 15.93 -17.90
CA THR A 95 -5.15 15.85 -18.61
C THR A 95 -5.86 17.19 -18.75
N GLN A 96 -5.22 18.31 -18.37
CA GLN A 96 -5.84 19.63 -18.35
C GLN A 96 -7.17 19.64 -17.57
N ASN A 97 -7.18 19.00 -16.41
CA ASN A 97 -8.35 18.77 -15.54
C ASN A 97 -9.50 17.99 -16.19
N LYS A 98 -9.24 17.24 -17.25
CA LYS A 98 -10.24 16.36 -17.88
C LYS A 98 -10.05 14.94 -17.33
N TYR A 99 -11.13 14.34 -16.87
CA TYR A 99 -11.18 12.94 -16.41
C TYR A 99 -12.56 12.37 -16.69
N ILE A 100 -12.67 11.06 -16.62
CA ILE A 100 -13.93 10.34 -16.84
C ILE A 100 -14.38 9.80 -15.49
N ASP A 101 -15.57 10.19 -15.06
CA ASP A 101 -16.19 9.67 -13.85
C ASP A 101 -16.82 8.31 -14.11
N GLN A 102 -16.49 7.32 -13.28
CA GLN A 102 -17.19 6.06 -13.22
C GLN A 102 -18.17 6.07 -12.04
N VAL A 103 -19.37 6.56 -12.26
CA VAL A 103 -20.39 6.76 -11.22
C VAL A 103 -21.23 5.52 -10.98
N ILE A 104 -21.35 4.65 -11.98
CA ILE A 104 -22.22 3.47 -11.92
C ILE A 104 -21.58 2.39 -11.07
N ARG A 105 -22.28 1.96 -10.00
CA ARG A 105 -21.92 0.82 -9.18
C ARG A 105 -22.83 -0.38 -9.54
N PRO A 106 -22.38 -1.27 -10.45
CA PRO A 106 -23.25 -2.31 -11.02
C PRO A 106 -23.62 -3.42 -10.00
N THR A 107 -22.90 -3.51 -8.89
CA THR A 107 -23.14 -4.51 -7.84
C THR A 107 -24.44 -4.33 -7.09
N GLY A 108 -25.08 -3.14 -7.15
CA GLY A 108 -26.26 -2.82 -6.34
C GLY A 108 -26.01 -2.71 -4.84
N LEU A 109 -24.76 -2.88 -4.39
CA LEU A 109 -24.38 -2.75 -2.99
C LEU A 109 -24.28 -1.26 -2.63
N ILE A 110 -25.04 -0.86 -1.63
CA ILE A 110 -24.95 0.48 -1.03
C ILE A 110 -23.79 0.54 -0.03
N ASP A 111 -23.27 1.73 0.20
CA ASP A 111 -22.26 1.95 1.23
C ASP A 111 -22.85 1.62 2.63
N PRO A 112 -22.04 1.01 3.51
CA PRO A 112 -22.49 0.73 4.87
C PRO A 112 -22.77 2.04 5.61
N PRO A 113 -23.76 2.06 6.53
CA PRO A 113 -23.98 3.21 7.39
C PRO A 113 -22.75 3.48 8.25
N VAL A 114 -22.35 4.75 8.35
CA VAL A 114 -21.19 5.17 9.13
C VAL A 114 -21.66 5.94 10.36
N GLU A 115 -21.20 5.53 11.53
CA GLU A 115 -21.44 6.22 12.80
C GLU A 115 -20.12 6.76 13.35
N ILE A 116 -20.09 8.06 13.67
CA ILE A 116 -18.92 8.72 14.26
C ILE A 116 -19.16 8.86 15.75
N ARG A 117 -18.26 8.31 16.55
CA ARG A 117 -18.31 8.30 18.02
C ARG A 117 -17.12 9.01 18.64
N ALA A 118 -17.25 9.43 19.91
CA ALA A 118 -16.19 10.13 20.62
C ALA A 118 -14.98 9.22 20.87
N ALA A 119 -13.77 9.71 20.58
CA ALA A 119 -12.53 8.95 20.75
C ALA A 119 -12.13 8.73 22.24
N LYS A 120 -12.66 9.50 23.17
CA LYS A 120 -12.25 9.49 24.57
C LYS A 120 -12.47 8.15 25.28
N THR A 121 -13.53 7.42 24.89
CA THR A 121 -13.92 6.11 25.46
C THR A 121 -13.95 5.02 24.40
N GLN A 122 -13.18 5.18 23.34
CA GLN A 122 -13.26 4.32 22.15
C GLN A 122 -13.00 2.84 22.41
N VAL A 123 -12.13 2.50 23.36
CA VAL A 123 -11.80 1.09 23.66
C VAL A 123 -12.96 0.39 24.38
N ASP A 124 -13.56 1.05 25.37
CA ASP A 124 -14.71 0.51 26.09
C ASP A 124 -15.94 0.42 25.18
N ASP A 125 -16.16 1.43 24.36
CA ASP A 125 -17.23 1.43 23.36
C ASP A 125 -17.05 0.31 22.34
N LEU A 126 -15.85 0.14 21.79
CA LEU A 126 -15.51 -0.97 20.90
C LEU A 126 -15.80 -2.32 21.57
N PHE A 127 -15.39 -2.50 22.81
CA PHE A 127 -15.60 -3.73 23.55
C PHE A 127 -17.10 -4.07 23.71
N HIS A 128 -17.92 -3.08 24.09
CA HIS A 128 -19.36 -3.26 24.23
C HIS A 128 -20.06 -3.57 22.89
N GLU A 129 -19.71 -2.83 21.84
CA GLU A 129 -20.26 -3.10 20.51
C GLU A 129 -19.81 -4.46 19.97
N SER A 130 -18.56 -4.85 20.24
CA SER A 130 -18.06 -6.17 19.86
C SER A 130 -18.88 -7.29 20.48
N LYS A 131 -19.23 -7.21 21.75
CA LYS A 131 -20.10 -8.21 22.41
C LYS A 131 -21.46 -8.32 21.73
N LYS A 132 -22.12 -7.20 21.46
CA LYS A 132 -23.44 -7.19 20.77
C LYS A 132 -23.38 -7.83 19.38
N VAL A 133 -22.30 -7.62 18.64
CA VAL A 133 -22.12 -8.17 17.28
C VAL A 133 -21.85 -9.67 17.35
N ILE A 134 -20.99 -10.10 18.31
CA ILE A 134 -20.65 -11.51 18.54
C ILE A 134 -21.90 -12.32 18.98
N GLU A 135 -22.73 -11.77 19.87
CA GLU A 135 -23.98 -12.38 20.29
C GLU A 135 -24.94 -12.66 19.10
N LYS A 136 -24.86 -11.86 18.05
CA LYS A 136 -25.61 -12.07 16.80
C LYS A 136 -24.92 -13.08 15.85
N GLY A 137 -23.78 -13.65 16.23
CA GLY A 137 -23.02 -14.60 15.40
C GLY A 137 -22.16 -13.95 14.31
N TYR A 138 -21.99 -12.62 14.32
CA TYR A 138 -21.18 -11.92 13.31
C TYR A 138 -19.74 -11.73 13.75
N ARG A 139 -18.91 -11.30 12.80
CA ARG A 139 -17.49 -10.99 12.99
C ARG A 139 -17.26 -9.49 12.86
N ILE A 140 -16.14 -9.03 13.42
CA ILE A 140 -15.79 -7.62 13.48
C ILE A 140 -14.37 -7.45 12.91
N LEU A 141 -14.22 -6.43 12.09
CA LEU A 141 -12.90 -5.98 11.63
C LEU A 141 -12.59 -4.64 12.30
N VAL A 142 -11.46 -4.59 13.02
CA VAL A 142 -10.99 -3.39 13.70
C VAL A 142 -9.69 -2.93 13.06
N THR A 143 -9.61 -1.67 12.67
CA THR A 143 -8.39 -1.06 12.15
C THR A 143 -7.79 -0.09 13.17
N THR A 144 -6.46 -0.13 13.29
CA THR A 144 -5.70 0.73 14.20
C THR A 144 -4.64 1.53 13.44
N LEU A 145 -4.18 2.64 14.02
CA LEU A 145 -3.20 3.50 13.37
C LEU A 145 -1.77 2.93 13.41
N THR A 146 -1.46 2.09 14.39
CA THR A 146 -0.11 1.55 14.57
C THR A 146 -0.13 0.06 14.87
N LYS A 147 0.97 -0.65 14.55
CA LYS A 147 1.17 -2.06 14.89
C LYS A 147 1.08 -2.30 16.40
N LYS A 148 1.77 -1.47 17.19
CA LYS A 148 1.75 -1.56 18.64
C LYS A 148 0.34 -1.44 19.21
N MET A 149 -0.46 -0.49 18.70
CA MET A 149 -1.85 -0.36 19.13
C MET A 149 -2.69 -1.59 18.78
N ALA A 150 -2.39 -2.26 17.66
CA ALA A 150 -3.08 -3.51 17.29
C ALA A 150 -2.73 -4.64 18.27
N GLU A 151 -1.48 -4.74 18.67
CA GLU A 151 -0.99 -5.73 19.65
C GLU A 151 -1.60 -5.49 21.03
N ASP A 152 -1.43 -4.27 21.57
CA ASP A 152 -1.96 -3.86 22.88
C ASP A 152 -3.49 -4.05 22.97
N LEU A 153 -4.22 -3.67 21.91
CA LEU A 153 -5.67 -3.84 21.85
C LEU A 153 -6.09 -5.32 21.77
N THR A 154 -5.33 -6.14 21.07
CA THR A 154 -5.58 -7.58 20.99
C THR A 154 -5.40 -8.25 22.33
N GLU A 155 -4.34 -7.90 23.08
CA GLU A 155 -4.09 -8.40 24.42
C GLU A 155 -5.23 -8.02 25.37
N TYR A 156 -5.61 -6.76 25.39
CA TYR A 156 -6.74 -6.27 26.18
C TYR A 156 -8.05 -6.99 25.89
N LEU A 157 -8.41 -7.14 24.61
CA LEU A 157 -9.65 -7.81 24.21
C LEU A 157 -9.61 -9.32 24.54
N HIS A 158 -8.46 -9.97 24.43
CA HIS A 158 -8.26 -11.37 24.77
C HIS A 158 -8.40 -11.60 26.27
N GLU A 159 -7.77 -10.76 27.12
CA GLU A 159 -7.91 -10.80 28.57
C GLU A 159 -9.37 -10.62 29.04
N ASN A 160 -10.14 -9.86 28.28
CA ASN A 160 -11.58 -9.67 28.52
C ASN A 160 -12.47 -10.75 27.84
N GLY A 161 -11.88 -11.86 27.42
CA GLY A 161 -12.60 -13.07 26.98
C GLY A 161 -13.07 -13.04 25.52
N LEU A 162 -12.65 -12.10 24.70
CA LEU A 162 -12.95 -12.09 23.27
C LEU A 162 -11.93 -12.94 22.49
N LYS A 163 -12.40 -13.70 21.52
CA LYS A 163 -11.55 -14.39 20.56
C LYS A 163 -11.12 -13.41 19.47
N VAL A 164 -9.90 -12.92 19.58
CA VAL A 164 -9.35 -11.89 18.70
C VAL A 164 -7.99 -12.30 18.12
N ARG A 165 -7.68 -11.84 16.92
CA ARG A 165 -6.34 -11.91 16.32
C ARG A 165 -6.04 -10.61 15.62
N TYR A 166 -4.77 -10.21 15.64
CA TYR A 166 -4.29 -9.07 14.86
C TYR A 166 -3.60 -9.52 13.56
N MET A 167 -3.53 -8.59 12.60
CA MET A 167 -2.82 -8.79 11.35
C MET A 167 -2.04 -7.52 11.00
N HIS A 168 -0.74 -7.65 10.82
CA HIS A 168 0.12 -6.57 10.32
C HIS A 168 1.26 -7.13 9.43
N SER A 169 2.15 -6.25 8.94
CA SER A 169 3.17 -6.61 7.96
C SER A 169 4.21 -7.62 8.42
N ASP A 170 4.42 -7.77 9.74
CA ASP A 170 5.47 -8.61 10.31
C ASP A 170 4.99 -10.05 10.64
N ILE A 171 3.71 -10.33 10.42
CA ILE A 171 3.15 -11.68 10.59
C ILE A 171 3.58 -12.57 9.41
N ASP A 172 4.03 -13.79 9.72
CA ASP A 172 4.42 -14.77 8.73
C ASP A 172 3.28 -15.10 7.73
N THR A 173 3.66 -15.44 6.51
CA THR A 173 2.71 -15.68 5.41
C THR A 173 1.72 -16.81 5.72
N LEU A 174 2.19 -17.89 6.35
CA LEU A 174 1.33 -19.04 6.73
C LEU A 174 0.30 -18.63 7.79
N GLU A 175 0.71 -17.85 8.79
CA GLU A 175 -0.20 -17.37 9.81
C GLU A 175 -1.22 -16.37 9.23
N ARG A 176 -0.78 -15.49 8.30
CA ARG A 176 -1.66 -14.57 7.58
C ARG A 176 -2.74 -15.31 6.79
N ILE A 177 -2.37 -16.39 6.09
CA ILE A 177 -3.31 -17.24 5.37
C ILE A 177 -4.30 -17.86 6.36
N ALA A 178 -3.84 -18.44 7.47
CA ALA A 178 -4.69 -19.03 8.48
C ALA A 178 -5.70 -18.02 9.06
N VAL A 179 -5.25 -16.79 9.39
CA VAL A 179 -6.13 -15.72 9.88
C VAL A 179 -7.16 -15.31 8.82
N SER A 180 -6.73 -15.18 7.56
CA SER A 180 -7.62 -14.84 6.45
C SER A 180 -8.72 -15.87 6.26
N TYR A 181 -8.37 -17.16 6.29
CA TYR A 181 -9.35 -18.25 6.11
C TYR A 181 -10.29 -18.40 7.30
N THR A 182 -9.81 -18.23 8.52
CA THR A 182 -10.61 -18.49 9.74
C THR A 182 -11.42 -17.29 10.21
N HIS A 183 -10.95 -16.04 9.92
CA HIS A 183 -11.54 -14.85 10.47
C HIS A 183 -12.17 -13.90 9.43
N LEU A 184 -11.66 -13.87 8.20
CA LEU A 184 -12.13 -12.92 7.17
C LEU A 184 -13.11 -13.54 6.15
N ARG A 185 -13.06 -14.84 5.92
CA ARG A 185 -14.06 -15.48 5.05
C ARG A 185 -15.39 -15.64 5.80
N ALA A 186 -16.44 -15.06 5.24
CA ALA A 186 -17.80 -15.49 5.51
C ALA A 186 -17.99 -16.89 4.91
N HIS A 187 -18.55 -17.80 5.65
CA HIS A 187 -19.03 -19.08 5.14
C HIS A 187 -20.36 -18.87 4.46
#